data_262b8ee347feaa64d147dc08fd5fc03d
#
_entry.id   262b8ee347feaa64d147dc08fd5fc03d
#
_cell.length_a   1.000
_cell.length_b   1.000
_cell.length_c   1.000
_cell.angle_alpha   90.00
_cell.angle_beta   90.00
_cell.angle_gamma   90.00
#
_symmetry.space_group_name_H-M   'P 1'
#
loop_
_entity.id
_entity.type
_entity.pdbx_description
1 polymer ?
#
loop_
_entity_poly.entity_id
_entity_poly.type
_entity_poly.pdbx_seq_one_letter_code
_entity_poly.pdbx_strand_id
1 'polypeptide(L)'
;MKNIYAFIILLFSISSLSAQNKDRMEQDWPNLQKYHKENQKIKDSGKKPIAVFMGNSITEGWVNTNPNFFSKNNFTGRGIGGQTTPQMLIRFTPDVIDLDPEVVVILAGTNDIAGNTGASSVKMITDNIKAMAQLAEANGIKVVLSSILPVYDYPWKPGIKPVEKIAEVNKWMKNYARENNHIYLDYFPVLADEKKGMKAEYAEDGVHPTKKGYAVMEPLVLEAVKEALKSK
;
A
#
# COMPACT_ATOMS: atom_id res chain seq x y z
N MET A 1 36.53 -45.23 -4.10
CA MET A 1 35.08 -45.07 -3.95
C MET A 1 34.65 -43.87 -3.10
N LYS A 2 35.37 -43.49 -2.03
CA LYS A 2 35.01 -42.31 -1.20
C LYS A 2 35.00 -40.97 -1.91
N ASN A 3 35.85 -40.77 -2.94
CA ASN A 3 35.95 -39.48 -3.66
C ASN A 3 34.82 -39.24 -4.70
N ILE A 4 34.14 -40.27 -5.15
CA ILE A 4 33.03 -40.17 -6.12
C ILE A 4 31.78 -39.64 -5.43
N TYR A 5 31.51 -40.05 -4.21
CA TYR A 5 30.35 -39.55 -3.45
C TYR A 5 30.46 -38.08 -3.07
N ALA A 6 31.65 -37.59 -2.75
CA ALA A 6 31.90 -36.17 -2.45
C ALA A 6 31.66 -35.29 -3.67
N PHE A 7 31.97 -35.74 -4.87
CA PHE A 7 31.78 -34.99 -6.12
C PHE A 7 30.32 -34.95 -6.54
N ILE A 8 29.53 -36.01 -6.31
CA ILE A 8 28.12 -36.07 -6.58
C ILE A 8 27.34 -35.18 -5.62
N ILE A 9 27.67 -35.12 -4.34
CA ILE A 9 27.02 -34.26 -3.35
C ILE A 9 27.28 -32.77 -3.69
N LEU A 10 28.49 -32.43 -4.14
CA LEU A 10 28.84 -31.06 -4.53
C LEU A 10 28.06 -30.61 -5.78
N LEU A 11 27.89 -31.49 -6.78
CA LEU A 11 27.09 -31.20 -7.98
C LEU A 11 25.60 -31.02 -7.67
N PHE A 12 25.04 -31.79 -6.74
CA PHE A 12 23.65 -31.66 -6.31
C PHE A 12 23.42 -30.35 -5.53
N SER A 13 24.37 -29.91 -4.70
CA SER A 13 24.26 -28.64 -3.97
C SER A 13 24.38 -27.42 -4.88
N ILE A 14 25.22 -27.47 -5.93
CA ILE A 14 25.36 -26.40 -6.92
C ILE A 14 24.10 -26.30 -7.80
N SER A 15 23.52 -27.41 -8.23
CA SER A 15 22.28 -27.41 -9.02
C SER A 15 21.07 -26.89 -8.23
N SER A 16 20.96 -27.23 -6.94
CA SER A 16 19.90 -26.71 -6.06
C SER A 16 20.02 -25.20 -5.83
N LEU A 17 21.23 -24.68 -5.68
CA LEU A 17 21.51 -23.26 -5.52
C LEU A 17 21.19 -22.47 -6.81
N SER A 18 21.51 -23.05 -7.97
CA SER A 18 21.23 -22.45 -9.28
C SER A 18 19.74 -22.43 -9.58
N ALA A 19 19.00 -23.47 -9.23
CA ALA A 19 17.54 -23.53 -9.37
C ALA A 19 16.86 -22.49 -8.47
N GLN A 20 17.26 -22.39 -7.19
CA GLN A 20 16.74 -21.41 -6.25
C GLN A 20 17.02 -19.96 -6.66
N ASN A 21 18.19 -19.70 -7.26
CA ASN A 21 18.52 -18.37 -7.79
C ASN A 21 17.72 -18.04 -9.06
N LYS A 22 17.47 -19.02 -9.93
CA LYS A 22 16.65 -18.83 -11.13
C LYS A 22 15.21 -18.51 -10.78
N ASP A 23 14.61 -19.23 -9.84
CA ASP A 23 13.25 -18.95 -9.35
C ASP A 23 13.13 -17.54 -8.74
N ARG A 24 14.15 -17.05 -8.05
CA ARG A 24 14.18 -15.69 -7.49
C ARG A 24 14.25 -14.61 -8.57
N MET A 25 14.96 -14.85 -9.65
CA MET A 25 15.11 -13.89 -10.76
C MET A 25 13.85 -13.84 -11.66
N GLU A 26 13.05 -14.91 -11.67
CA GLU A 26 11.80 -15.00 -12.41
C GLU A 26 10.57 -14.56 -11.59
N GLN A 27 10.75 -14.30 -10.29
CA GLN A 27 9.66 -13.92 -9.40
C GLN A 27 9.25 -12.46 -9.62
N ASP A 28 7.98 -12.25 -9.98
CA ASP A 28 7.35 -10.92 -10.01
C ASP A 28 7.12 -10.40 -8.58
N TRP A 29 8.22 -10.02 -7.90
CA TRP A 29 8.19 -9.60 -6.50
C TRP A 29 7.22 -8.44 -6.21
N PRO A 30 7.08 -7.39 -7.05
CA PRO A 30 6.10 -6.35 -6.86
C PRO A 30 4.71 -6.73 -7.38
N ASN A 31 4.51 -7.91 -7.96
CA ASN A 31 3.27 -8.40 -8.55
C ASN A 31 2.71 -7.45 -9.64
N LEU A 32 3.54 -7.10 -10.61
CA LEU A 32 3.21 -6.22 -11.74
C LEU A 32 2.10 -6.80 -12.62
N GLN A 33 1.96 -8.14 -12.64
CA GLN A 33 0.94 -8.81 -13.44
C GLN A 33 -0.47 -8.70 -12.85
N LYS A 34 -0.60 -8.41 -11.55
CA LYS A 34 -1.89 -8.41 -10.83
C LYS A 34 -2.95 -7.56 -11.54
N TYR A 35 -2.60 -6.34 -11.88
CA TYR A 35 -3.53 -5.37 -12.47
C TYR A 35 -3.30 -5.10 -13.97
N HIS A 36 -2.36 -5.81 -14.59
CA HIS A 36 -1.97 -5.56 -15.99
C HIS A 36 -3.17 -5.54 -16.95
N LYS A 37 -4.06 -6.53 -16.85
CA LYS A 37 -5.25 -6.62 -17.73
C LYS A 37 -6.28 -5.52 -17.47
N GLU A 38 -6.52 -5.18 -16.20
CA GLU A 38 -7.42 -4.09 -15.83
C GLU A 38 -6.85 -2.73 -16.23
N ASN A 39 -5.55 -2.51 -16.03
CA ASN A 39 -4.86 -1.31 -16.46
C ASN A 39 -4.97 -1.12 -17.97
N GLN A 40 -4.78 -2.19 -18.74
CA GLN A 40 -4.94 -2.13 -20.20
C GLN A 40 -6.37 -1.77 -20.60
N LYS A 41 -7.40 -2.37 -19.97
CA LYS A 41 -8.81 -2.02 -20.24
C LYS A 41 -9.12 -0.55 -19.95
N ILE A 42 -8.58 0.01 -18.85
CA ILE A 42 -8.76 1.44 -18.52
C ILE A 42 -8.13 2.30 -19.61
N LYS A 43 -6.89 2.03 -20.01
CA LYS A 43 -6.19 2.74 -21.09
C LYS A 43 -6.94 2.66 -22.42
N ASP A 44 -7.38 1.47 -22.82
CA ASP A 44 -8.11 1.24 -24.07
C ASP A 44 -9.48 1.94 -24.09
N SER A 45 -10.11 2.12 -22.92
CA SER A 45 -11.40 2.83 -22.81
C SER A 45 -11.28 4.33 -23.02
N GLY A 46 -10.09 4.92 -22.88
CA GLY A 46 -9.83 6.36 -22.89
C GLY A 46 -10.46 7.11 -21.70
N LYS A 47 -11.02 6.39 -20.72
CA LYS A 47 -11.64 6.99 -19.51
C LYS A 47 -10.63 6.99 -18.37
N LYS A 48 -10.23 8.17 -17.94
CA LYS A 48 -9.32 8.35 -16.81
C LYS A 48 -10.07 8.20 -15.49
N PRO A 49 -9.49 7.50 -14.48
CA PRO A 49 -10.05 7.54 -13.12
C PRO A 49 -9.96 8.94 -12.52
N ILE A 50 -10.93 9.34 -11.72
CA ILE A 50 -10.80 10.54 -10.88
C ILE A 50 -9.74 10.29 -9.83
N ALA A 51 -9.77 9.14 -9.17
CA ALA A 51 -8.74 8.80 -8.20
C ALA A 51 -8.30 7.34 -8.30
N VAL A 52 -6.98 7.11 -8.14
CA VAL A 52 -6.41 5.80 -7.94
C VAL A 52 -6.04 5.63 -6.47
N PHE A 53 -6.46 4.52 -5.86
CA PHE A 53 -6.15 4.16 -4.48
C PHE A 53 -5.00 3.17 -4.47
N MET A 54 -3.79 3.64 -4.24
CA MET A 54 -2.59 2.82 -4.10
C MET A 54 -2.48 2.32 -2.66
N GLY A 55 -2.35 0.99 -2.48
CA GLY A 55 -2.27 0.43 -1.13
C GLY A 55 -2.00 -1.07 -1.06
N ASN A 56 -2.33 -1.64 0.09
CA ASN A 56 -2.14 -3.05 0.43
C ASN A 56 -3.48 -3.81 0.57
N SER A 57 -3.53 -4.83 1.47
CA SER A 57 -4.74 -5.60 1.76
C SER A 57 -5.93 -4.74 2.21
N ILE A 58 -5.69 -3.62 2.89
CA ILE A 58 -6.74 -2.70 3.33
C ILE A 58 -7.43 -2.07 2.10
N THR A 59 -6.69 -1.61 1.13
CA THR A 59 -7.25 -1.07 -0.12
C THR A 59 -7.89 -2.17 -0.98
N GLU A 60 -7.26 -3.35 -1.08
CA GLU A 60 -7.83 -4.51 -1.79
C GLU A 60 -9.15 -4.95 -1.16
N GLY A 61 -9.18 -5.07 0.16
CA GLY A 61 -10.37 -5.42 0.94
C GLY A 61 -11.50 -4.39 0.80
N TRP A 62 -11.16 -3.11 0.69
CA TRP A 62 -12.15 -2.06 0.49
C TRP A 62 -12.89 -2.22 -0.84
N VAL A 63 -12.15 -2.41 -1.93
CA VAL A 63 -12.75 -2.69 -3.26
C VAL A 63 -13.64 -3.92 -3.22
N ASN A 64 -13.20 -4.99 -2.57
CA ASN A 64 -13.96 -6.23 -2.46
C ASN A 64 -15.23 -6.07 -1.59
N THR A 65 -15.15 -5.28 -0.52
CA THR A 65 -16.27 -5.08 0.42
C THR A 65 -17.31 -4.11 -0.12
N ASN A 66 -16.87 -3.04 -0.79
CA ASN A 66 -17.77 -2.03 -1.36
C ASN A 66 -17.36 -1.59 -2.78
N PRO A 67 -17.48 -2.46 -3.80
CA PRO A 67 -17.13 -2.13 -5.18
C PRO A 67 -17.97 -0.97 -5.74
N ASN A 68 -19.19 -0.80 -5.24
CA ASN A 68 -20.07 0.30 -5.64
C ASN A 68 -19.54 1.68 -5.24
N PHE A 69 -18.81 1.77 -4.12
CA PHE A 69 -18.17 3.02 -3.72
C PHE A 69 -17.17 3.47 -4.78
N PHE A 70 -16.34 2.54 -5.28
CA PHE A 70 -15.35 2.84 -6.31
C PHE A 70 -15.99 3.18 -7.65
N SER A 71 -16.91 2.35 -8.12
CA SER A 71 -17.53 2.54 -9.45
C SER A 71 -18.37 3.83 -9.56
N LYS A 72 -19.13 4.18 -8.53
CA LYS A 72 -19.97 5.39 -8.51
C LYS A 72 -19.15 6.69 -8.51
N ASN A 73 -17.95 6.66 -7.95
CA ASN A 73 -17.08 7.83 -7.83
C ASN A 73 -16.00 7.87 -8.92
N ASN A 74 -16.01 6.95 -9.89
CA ASN A 74 -14.94 6.78 -10.87
C ASN A 74 -13.55 6.62 -10.20
N PHE A 75 -13.50 5.84 -9.13
CA PHE A 75 -12.28 5.49 -8.42
C PHE A 75 -11.77 4.12 -8.85
N THR A 76 -10.47 3.93 -8.79
CA THR A 76 -9.80 2.68 -9.15
C THR A 76 -8.94 2.22 -7.98
N GLY A 77 -9.20 1.02 -7.46
CA GLY A 77 -8.39 0.42 -6.41
C GLY A 77 -7.17 -0.32 -6.97
N ARG A 78 -6.02 -0.10 -6.37
CA ARG A 78 -4.75 -0.77 -6.69
C ARG A 78 -4.10 -1.28 -5.39
N GLY A 79 -4.90 -1.99 -4.59
CA GLY A 79 -4.46 -2.66 -3.37
C GLY A 79 -3.93 -4.06 -3.65
N ILE A 80 -2.81 -4.46 -3.04
CA ILE A 80 -2.29 -5.82 -3.08
C ILE A 80 -1.95 -6.28 -1.66
N GLY A 81 -2.57 -7.38 -1.23
CA GLY A 81 -2.39 -7.93 0.11
C GLY A 81 -0.93 -8.16 0.47
N GLY A 82 -0.55 -7.81 1.71
CA GLY A 82 0.78 -8.03 2.25
C GLY A 82 1.87 -7.10 1.75
N GLN A 83 1.62 -6.28 0.72
CA GLN A 83 2.65 -5.42 0.13
C GLN A 83 3.14 -4.32 1.05
N THR A 84 4.44 -4.05 0.92
CA THR A 84 5.20 -2.98 1.56
C THR A 84 5.46 -1.83 0.60
N THR A 85 5.89 -0.70 1.13
CA THR A 85 6.13 0.53 0.34
C THR A 85 7.11 0.36 -0.82
N PRO A 86 8.23 -0.41 -0.74
CA PRO A 86 9.11 -0.61 -1.89
C PRO A 86 8.44 -1.37 -3.04
N GLN A 87 7.57 -2.35 -2.74
CA GLN A 87 6.80 -3.05 -3.78
C GLN A 87 5.79 -2.11 -4.47
N MET A 88 5.11 -1.26 -3.68
CA MET A 88 4.19 -0.25 -4.20
C MET A 88 4.91 0.76 -5.09
N LEU A 89 6.11 1.21 -4.69
CA LEU A 89 6.91 2.14 -5.47
C LEU A 89 7.29 1.56 -6.86
N ILE A 90 7.71 0.29 -6.93
CA ILE A 90 8.05 -0.35 -8.21
C ILE A 90 6.86 -0.42 -9.16
N ARG A 91 5.65 -0.73 -8.65
CA ARG A 91 4.44 -0.81 -9.46
C ARG A 91 3.67 0.51 -9.61
N PHE A 92 4.22 1.61 -9.06
CA PHE A 92 3.53 2.90 -9.08
C PHE A 92 3.31 3.44 -10.49
N THR A 93 4.28 3.26 -11.38
CA THR A 93 4.14 3.69 -12.78
C THR A 93 2.99 2.95 -13.47
N PRO A 94 2.97 1.61 -13.60
CA PRO A 94 1.90 0.93 -14.33
C PRO A 94 0.52 1.01 -13.66
N ASP A 95 0.46 1.14 -12.33
CA ASP A 95 -0.78 1.07 -11.59
C ASP A 95 -1.37 2.45 -11.23
N VAL A 96 -0.59 3.52 -11.37
CA VAL A 96 -1.04 4.90 -11.10
C VAL A 96 -0.74 5.82 -12.27
N ILE A 97 0.54 6.03 -12.60
CA ILE A 97 0.95 7.05 -13.58
C ILE A 97 0.35 6.76 -14.96
N ASP A 98 0.46 5.52 -15.45
CA ASP A 98 -0.04 5.10 -16.76
C ASP A 98 -1.58 5.16 -16.89
N LEU A 99 -2.30 5.27 -15.78
CA LEU A 99 -3.75 5.44 -15.75
C LEU A 99 -4.19 6.90 -15.80
N ASP A 100 -3.24 7.83 -15.60
CA ASP A 100 -3.40 9.27 -15.69
C ASP A 100 -4.60 9.80 -14.87
N PRO A 101 -4.70 9.46 -13.56
CA PRO A 101 -5.77 9.94 -12.70
C PRO A 101 -5.58 11.41 -12.34
N GLU A 102 -6.64 12.08 -11.89
CA GLU A 102 -6.53 13.43 -11.32
C GLU A 102 -5.89 13.40 -9.92
N VAL A 103 -6.17 12.33 -9.14
CA VAL A 103 -5.73 12.19 -7.75
C VAL A 103 -5.18 10.78 -7.49
N VAL A 104 -4.15 10.67 -6.68
CA VAL A 104 -3.73 9.40 -6.06
C VAL A 104 -3.95 9.47 -4.55
N VAL A 105 -4.60 8.45 -3.99
CA VAL A 105 -4.73 8.24 -2.54
C VAL A 105 -3.75 7.14 -2.14
N ILE A 106 -2.76 7.45 -1.31
CA ILE A 106 -1.72 6.51 -0.87
C ILE A 106 -2.00 6.08 0.56
N LEU A 107 -2.30 4.78 0.77
CA LEU A 107 -2.48 4.15 2.08
C LEU A 107 -1.45 3.03 2.23
N ALA A 108 -0.31 3.32 2.86
CA ALA A 108 0.87 2.45 2.88
C ALA A 108 1.64 2.53 4.20
N GLY A 109 2.44 1.50 4.51
CA GLY A 109 3.39 1.50 5.61
C GLY A 109 3.12 0.47 6.72
N THR A 110 1.88 -0.01 6.89
CA THR A 110 1.56 -0.97 7.97
C THR A 110 2.33 -2.28 7.82
N ASN A 111 2.44 -2.81 6.61
CA ASN A 111 3.17 -4.06 6.33
C ASN A 111 4.69 -3.90 6.43
N ASP A 112 5.20 -2.70 6.17
CA ASP A 112 6.60 -2.35 6.43
C ASP A 112 6.90 -2.41 7.93
N ILE A 113 6.02 -1.84 8.75
CA ILE A 113 6.13 -1.87 10.21
C ILE A 113 6.03 -3.31 10.72
N ALA A 114 5.15 -4.13 10.16
CA ALA A 114 5.05 -5.56 10.45
C ALA A 114 6.29 -6.35 9.97
N GLY A 115 7.11 -5.78 9.08
CA GLY A 115 8.31 -6.42 8.56
C GLY A 115 8.02 -7.54 7.56
N ASN A 116 6.97 -7.41 6.73
CA ASN A 116 6.57 -8.43 5.77
C ASN A 116 7.65 -8.73 4.71
N THR A 117 8.45 -7.75 4.34
CA THR A 117 9.59 -7.91 3.42
C THR A 117 10.94 -7.69 4.09
N GLY A 118 10.99 -7.84 5.40
CA GLY A 118 12.18 -7.61 6.22
C GLY A 118 12.04 -6.39 7.14
N ALA A 119 13.09 -6.13 7.92
CA ALA A 119 13.10 -5.00 8.86
C ALA A 119 13.08 -3.66 8.12
N SER A 120 12.17 -2.77 8.52
CA SER A 120 12.04 -1.43 7.95
C SER A 120 12.17 -0.35 9.01
N SER A 121 12.97 0.68 8.74
CA SER A 121 13.00 1.90 9.55
C SER A 121 11.89 2.87 9.12
N VAL A 122 11.53 3.82 10.00
CA VAL A 122 10.63 4.92 9.63
C VAL A 122 11.14 5.66 8.40
N LYS A 123 12.45 5.93 8.35
CA LYS A 123 13.06 6.60 7.20
C LYS A 123 12.86 5.84 5.88
N MET A 124 13.02 4.52 5.87
CA MET A 124 12.79 3.72 4.65
C MET A 124 11.33 3.81 4.19
N ILE A 125 10.38 3.75 5.11
CA ILE A 125 8.94 3.86 4.80
C ILE A 125 8.65 5.24 4.20
N THR A 126 9.11 6.29 4.88
CA THR A 126 8.85 7.68 4.48
C THR A 126 9.56 8.06 3.17
N ASP A 127 10.75 7.55 2.91
CA ASP A 127 11.46 7.76 1.64
C ASP A 127 10.66 7.16 0.46
N ASN A 128 10.10 5.96 0.60
CA ASN A 128 9.28 5.34 -0.44
C ASN A 128 7.96 6.08 -0.66
N ILE A 129 7.28 6.51 0.42
CA ILE A 129 6.05 7.32 0.33
C ILE A 129 6.36 8.66 -0.36
N LYS A 130 7.46 9.32 0.04
CA LYS A 130 7.94 10.55 -0.60
C LYS A 130 8.20 10.35 -2.10
N ALA A 131 8.88 9.28 -2.48
CA ALA A 131 9.18 8.99 -3.88
C ALA A 131 7.89 8.78 -4.70
N MET A 132 6.88 8.07 -4.17
CA MET A 132 5.59 7.93 -4.84
C MET A 132 4.86 9.28 -4.98
N ALA A 133 4.87 10.12 -3.95
CA ALA A 133 4.28 11.45 -4.00
C ALA A 133 4.97 12.35 -5.05
N GLN A 134 6.30 12.34 -5.09
CA GLN A 134 7.08 13.10 -6.08
C GLN A 134 6.86 12.60 -7.52
N LEU A 135 6.73 11.28 -7.73
CA LEU A 135 6.38 10.73 -9.02
C LEU A 135 4.98 11.17 -9.47
N ALA A 136 4.00 11.17 -8.57
CA ALA A 136 2.65 11.66 -8.86
C ALA A 136 2.69 13.14 -9.25
N GLU A 137 3.33 13.98 -8.43
CA GLU A 137 3.45 15.43 -8.66
C GLU A 137 4.13 15.75 -10.00
N ALA A 138 5.23 15.05 -10.31
CA ALA A 138 5.95 15.23 -11.58
C ALA A 138 5.10 14.87 -12.82
N ASN A 139 4.02 14.11 -12.64
CA ASN A 139 3.05 13.77 -13.68
C ASN A 139 1.72 14.54 -13.56
N GLY A 140 1.68 15.60 -12.75
CA GLY A 140 0.48 16.44 -12.59
C GLY A 140 -0.65 15.82 -11.79
N ILE A 141 -0.39 14.70 -11.09
CA ILE A 141 -1.36 13.98 -10.28
C ILE A 141 -1.37 14.55 -8.86
N LYS A 142 -2.53 14.98 -8.36
CA LYS A 142 -2.69 15.47 -6.98
C LYS A 142 -2.54 14.32 -5.98
N VAL A 143 -1.98 14.60 -4.81
CA VAL A 143 -1.62 13.58 -3.82
C VAL A 143 -2.45 13.74 -2.55
N VAL A 144 -3.06 12.63 -2.13
CA VAL A 144 -3.67 12.45 -0.82
C VAL A 144 -2.86 11.40 -0.06
N LEU A 145 -2.21 11.79 1.04
CA LEU A 145 -1.50 10.89 1.93
C LEU A 145 -2.42 10.49 3.09
N SER A 146 -2.81 9.22 3.12
CA SER A 146 -3.64 8.68 4.20
C SER A 146 -2.80 8.25 5.38
N SER A 147 -3.25 8.56 6.59
CA SER A 147 -2.66 8.00 7.81
C SER A 147 -2.63 6.47 7.74
N ILE A 148 -1.56 5.85 8.22
CA ILE A 148 -1.58 4.43 8.58
C ILE A 148 -2.67 4.25 9.63
N LEU A 149 -3.54 3.25 9.46
CA LEU A 149 -4.64 2.99 10.35
C LEU A 149 -4.14 2.57 11.75
N PRO A 150 -4.93 2.77 12.81
CA PRO A 150 -4.54 2.35 14.14
C PRO A 150 -4.41 0.82 14.21
N VAL A 151 -3.28 0.33 14.73
CA VAL A 151 -3.01 -1.09 14.99
C VAL A 151 -2.30 -1.19 16.34
N TYR A 152 -2.85 -1.99 17.24
CA TYR A 152 -2.24 -2.24 18.54
C TYR A 152 -1.14 -3.32 18.46
N ASP A 153 -1.40 -4.39 17.73
CA ASP A 153 -0.44 -5.45 17.38
C ASP A 153 -0.89 -6.17 16.12
N TYR A 154 0.00 -6.93 15.48
CA TYR A 154 -0.32 -7.66 14.26
C TYR A 154 -0.63 -9.13 14.58
N PRO A 155 -1.83 -9.68 14.23
CA PRO A 155 -2.19 -11.05 14.56
C PRO A 155 -1.27 -12.10 13.92
N TRP A 156 -0.68 -11.79 12.75
CA TRP A 156 0.28 -12.68 12.07
C TRP A 156 1.72 -12.52 12.56
N LYS A 157 2.01 -11.52 13.39
CA LYS A 157 3.35 -11.25 13.93
C LYS A 157 3.26 -10.56 15.29
N PRO A 158 2.77 -11.27 16.33
CA PRO A 158 2.53 -10.69 17.64
C PRO A 158 3.82 -10.14 18.29
N GLY A 159 3.68 -9.06 19.07
CA GLY A 159 4.78 -8.46 19.83
C GLY A 159 5.55 -7.36 19.11
N ILE A 160 5.15 -6.96 17.90
CA ILE A 160 5.78 -5.85 17.15
C ILE A 160 5.54 -4.49 17.81
N LYS A 161 4.40 -4.30 18.51
CA LYS A 161 4.03 -3.04 19.19
C LYS A 161 4.13 -1.83 18.25
N PRO A 162 3.32 -1.75 17.20
CA PRO A 162 3.50 -0.79 16.12
C PRO A 162 3.09 0.65 16.45
N VAL A 163 2.37 0.88 17.55
CA VAL A 163 1.69 2.15 17.88
C VAL A 163 2.60 3.38 17.75
N GLU A 164 3.80 3.33 18.33
CA GLU A 164 4.73 4.46 18.29
C GLU A 164 5.27 4.71 16.88
N LYS A 165 5.62 3.64 16.16
CA LYS A 165 6.12 3.74 14.80
C LYS A 165 5.03 4.25 13.83
N ILE A 166 3.78 3.82 14.01
CA ILE A 166 2.62 4.36 13.28
C ILE A 166 2.50 5.87 13.53
N ALA A 167 2.56 6.29 14.81
CA ALA A 167 2.46 7.70 15.17
C ALA A 167 3.57 8.55 14.54
N GLU A 168 4.81 8.03 14.51
CA GLU A 168 5.97 8.70 13.91
C GLU A 168 5.81 8.86 12.39
N VAL A 169 5.42 7.80 11.67
CA VAL A 169 5.18 7.86 10.22
C VAL A 169 4.01 8.78 9.90
N ASN A 170 2.90 8.71 10.65
CA ASN A 170 1.73 9.57 10.44
C ASN A 170 2.07 11.05 10.69
N LYS A 171 2.86 11.36 11.72
CA LYS A 171 3.36 12.71 11.98
C LYS A 171 4.21 13.23 10.83
N TRP A 172 5.10 12.39 10.31
CA TRP A 172 5.92 12.75 9.15
C TRP A 172 5.05 13.02 7.92
N MET A 173 4.09 12.13 7.59
CA MET A 173 3.19 12.30 6.45
C MET A 173 2.37 13.59 6.54
N LYS A 174 1.85 13.91 7.73
CA LYS A 174 1.12 15.16 7.98
C LYS A 174 1.96 16.40 7.71
N ASN A 175 3.21 16.40 8.18
CA ASN A 175 4.14 17.51 7.96
C ASN A 175 4.53 17.62 6.48
N TYR A 176 4.89 16.49 5.86
CA TYR A 176 5.27 16.45 4.46
C TYR A 176 4.14 16.91 3.53
N ALA A 177 2.91 16.46 3.79
CA ALA A 177 1.74 16.91 3.03
C ALA A 177 1.56 18.44 3.11
N ARG A 178 1.64 19.01 4.32
CA ARG A 178 1.54 20.47 4.52
C ARG A 178 2.64 21.24 3.79
N GLU A 179 3.88 20.75 3.84
CA GLU A 179 5.05 21.41 3.25
C GLU A 179 5.07 21.37 1.71
N ASN A 180 4.35 20.40 1.11
CA ASN A 180 4.32 20.19 -0.33
C ASN A 180 2.93 20.40 -0.96
N ASN A 181 2.00 21.05 -0.24
CA ASN A 181 0.62 21.32 -0.70
C ASN A 181 -0.16 20.06 -1.10
N HIS A 182 0.12 18.92 -0.43
CA HIS A 182 -0.65 17.71 -0.55
C HIS A 182 -1.75 17.64 0.53
N ILE A 183 -2.75 16.81 0.33
CA ILE A 183 -3.78 16.58 1.33
C ILE A 183 -3.34 15.47 2.28
N TYR A 184 -3.43 15.71 3.59
CA TYR A 184 -3.28 14.67 4.61
C TYR A 184 -4.65 14.19 5.08
N LEU A 185 -4.95 12.93 4.84
CA LEU A 185 -6.21 12.28 5.22
C LEU A 185 -6.01 11.49 6.52
N ASP A 186 -6.57 12.00 7.60
CA ASP A 186 -6.43 11.39 8.93
C ASP A 186 -7.62 10.49 9.28
N TYR A 187 -7.45 9.19 9.15
CA TYR A 187 -8.43 8.20 9.59
C TYR A 187 -8.33 7.86 11.09
N PHE A 188 -7.22 8.23 11.72
CA PHE A 188 -6.91 7.80 13.08
C PHE A 188 -7.98 8.20 14.10
N PRO A 189 -8.48 9.46 14.13
CA PRO A 189 -9.43 9.91 15.14
C PRO A 189 -10.76 9.14 15.15
N VAL A 190 -11.22 8.67 13.99
CA VAL A 190 -12.50 7.96 13.87
C VAL A 190 -12.37 6.47 14.12
N LEU A 191 -11.20 5.88 13.84
CA LEU A 191 -10.97 4.44 13.93
C LEU A 191 -10.31 3.98 15.23
N ALA A 192 -9.52 4.85 15.89
CA ALA A 192 -8.72 4.46 17.05
C ALA A 192 -9.56 4.28 18.32
N ASP A 193 -9.21 3.26 19.09
CA ASP A 193 -9.64 3.08 20.47
C ASP A 193 -8.71 3.80 21.47
N GLU A 194 -8.98 3.66 22.77
CA GLU A 194 -8.17 4.26 23.85
C GLU A 194 -6.73 3.74 23.92
N LYS A 195 -6.49 2.50 23.40
CA LYS A 195 -5.16 1.87 23.32
C LYS A 195 -4.42 2.20 22.03
N LYS A 196 -5.00 3.06 21.19
CA LYS A 196 -4.48 3.41 19.86
C LYS A 196 -4.43 2.22 18.88
N GLY A 197 -5.23 1.18 19.15
CA GLY A 197 -5.58 0.14 18.20
C GLY A 197 -6.85 0.50 17.46
N MET A 198 -7.27 -0.33 16.49
CA MET A 198 -8.56 -0.13 15.83
C MET A 198 -9.70 -0.60 16.74
N LYS A 199 -10.80 0.19 16.80
CA LYS A 199 -12.01 -0.20 17.52
C LYS A 199 -12.50 -1.55 17.02
N ALA A 200 -12.87 -2.46 17.94
CA ALA A 200 -13.29 -3.82 17.62
C ALA A 200 -14.49 -3.89 16.65
N GLU A 201 -15.37 -2.90 16.67
CA GLU A 201 -16.50 -2.81 15.74
C GLU A 201 -16.08 -2.51 14.29
N TYR A 202 -14.86 -1.97 14.08
CA TYR A 202 -14.32 -1.59 12.79
C TYR A 202 -13.30 -2.56 12.22
N ALA A 203 -12.70 -3.44 13.03
CA ALA A 203 -11.79 -4.48 12.58
C ALA A 203 -11.83 -5.68 13.53
N GLU A 204 -12.22 -6.85 13.04
CA GLU A 204 -12.30 -8.08 13.83
C GLU A 204 -10.92 -8.61 14.23
N ASP A 205 -9.94 -8.45 13.35
CA ASP A 205 -8.54 -8.86 13.57
C ASP A 205 -7.65 -7.72 14.10
N GLY A 206 -8.23 -6.54 14.33
CA GLY A 206 -7.53 -5.34 14.80
C GLY A 206 -6.72 -4.61 13.74
N VAL A 207 -6.78 -5.02 12.45
CA VAL A 207 -6.00 -4.45 11.34
C VAL A 207 -6.84 -4.13 10.11
N HIS A 208 -7.65 -5.09 9.65
CA HIS A 208 -8.40 -4.97 8.42
C HIS A 208 -9.82 -4.45 8.69
N PRO A 209 -10.21 -3.30 8.10
CA PRO A 209 -11.53 -2.74 8.33
C PRO A 209 -12.64 -3.67 7.88
N THR A 210 -13.66 -3.81 8.74
CA THR A 210 -14.95 -4.42 8.37
C THR A 210 -15.74 -3.48 7.45
N LYS A 211 -16.89 -3.93 6.97
CA LYS A 211 -17.84 -3.07 6.23
C LYS A 211 -18.17 -1.77 6.99
N LYS A 212 -18.32 -1.85 8.32
CA LYS A 212 -18.53 -0.66 9.17
C LYS A 212 -17.29 0.24 9.21
N GLY A 213 -16.08 -0.36 9.29
CA GLY A 213 -14.84 0.39 9.26
C GLY A 213 -14.67 1.16 7.96
N TYR A 214 -14.91 0.53 6.81
CA TYR A 214 -14.88 1.25 5.52
C TYR A 214 -15.96 2.32 5.43
N ALA A 215 -17.17 2.07 5.94
CA ALA A 215 -18.25 3.05 5.90
C ALA A 215 -17.94 4.37 6.63
N VAL A 216 -17.12 4.34 7.68
CA VAL A 216 -16.67 5.57 8.35
C VAL A 216 -15.46 6.22 7.67
N MET A 217 -14.70 5.47 6.86
CA MET A 217 -13.59 5.99 6.06
C MET A 217 -14.06 6.69 4.77
N GLU A 218 -15.15 6.22 4.18
CA GLU A 218 -15.66 6.70 2.88
C GLU A 218 -15.94 8.20 2.83
N PRO A 219 -16.69 8.82 3.76
CA PRO A 219 -16.93 10.25 3.71
C PRO A 219 -15.67 11.09 3.84
N LEU A 220 -14.68 10.61 4.61
CA LEU A 220 -13.42 11.31 4.80
C LEU A 220 -12.57 11.33 3.53
N VAL A 221 -12.46 10.20 2.84
CA VAL A 221 -11.69 10.16 1.59
C VAL A 221 -12.39 10.90 0.45
N LEU A 222 -13.72 10.91 0.40
CA LEU A 222 -14.48 11.72 -0.56
C LEU A 222 -14.17 13.21 -0.39
N GLU A 223 -14.14 13.69 0.85
CA GLU A 223 -13.81 15.11 1.10
C GLU A 223 -12.34 15.39 0.77
N ALA A 224 -11.40 14.50 1.13
CA ALA A 224 -9.99 14.66 0.81
C ALA A 224 -9.73 14.69 -0.70
N VAL A 225 -10.36 13.81 -1.48
CA VAL A 225 -10.26 13.81 -2.96
C VAL A 225 -10.85 15.09 -3.52
N LYS A 226 -12.02 15.54 -3.03
CA LYS A 226 -12.64 16.78 -3.47
C LYS A 226 -11.80 18.02 -3.14
N GLU A 227 -11.12 18.03 -1.99
CA GLU A 227 -10.16 19.08 -1.63
C GLU A 227 -8.95 19.08 -2.56
N ALA A 228 -8.38 17.90 -2.82
CA ALA A 228 -7.25 17.75 -3.75
C ALA A 228 -7.59 18.27 -5.17
N LEU A 229 -8.81 18.00 -5.67
CA LEU A 229 -9.26 18.49 -6.96
C LEU A 229 -9.39 20.02 -7.04
N LYS A 230 -9.59 20.70 -5.91
CA LYS A 230 -9.70 22.17 -5.85
C LYS A 230 -8.35 22.85 -5.65
N SER A 231 -7.33 22.15 -5.19
CA SER A 231 -6.00 22.71 -4.99
C SER A 231 -5.36 23.09 -6.33
N LYS A 232 -4.79 24.30 -6.37
CA LYS A 232 -4.14 24.84 -7.57
C LYS A 232 -2.80 24.17 -7.83
#